data_0bd5a3c1f6e99bb4bf137dff0c80ea39
#
_entry.id   0bd5a3c1f6e99bb4bf137dff0c80ea39
#
_cell.length_a   1.000
_cell.length_b   1.000
_cell.length_c   1.000
_cell.angle_alpha   90.00
_cell.angle_beta   90.00
_cell.angle_gamma   90.00
#
_symmetry.space_group_name_H-M   'P 1'
#
loop_
_entity.id
_entity.type
_entity.pdbx_description
1 polymer ?
#
loop_
_entity_poly.entity_id
_entity_poly.type
_entity_poly.pdbx_seq_one_letter_code
_entity_poly.pdbx_strand_id
1 'polypeptide(L)'
;MPESAPAFEDVNERAREDWKRDTSPFDRVRSVMRTAYEPMSAATVAEKALTSEQTARKHLRSLVEHGYVAETASPDSTGTLYQRSKDSLALEQARRILDETDTETLSTRVLEMREELREYGDRFGANSPDDAVRSRADIDPETLLEWRTTRRNLAFAEVALALSAVENPTGGAEAV
;
A
#
# COMPACT_ATOMS: atom_id res chain seq x y z
N MET A 1 -11.38 -50.81 -2.00
CA MET A 1 -10.35 -49.93 -2.55
C MET A 1 -10.95 -48.57 -2.84
N PRO A 2 -10.79 -47.57 -2.00
CA PRO A 2 -11.10 -46.20 -2.41
C PRO A 2 -9.83 -45.56 -2.99
N GLU A 3 -9.85 -45.38 -4.27
CA GLU A 3 -8.95 -44.53 -5.02
C GLU A 3 -9.50 -43.12 -4.94
N SER A 4 -8.90 -42.30 -4.13
CA SER A 4 -9.30 -40.92 -4.03
C SER A 4 -8.12 -40.07 -3.56
N ALA A 5 -7.56 -39.32 -4.44
CA ALA A 5 -7.10 -37.93 -4.37
C ALA A 5 -5.93 -37.62 -5.33
N PRO A 6 -6.15 -37.59 -6.64
CA PRO A 6 -5.26 -36.81 -7.51
C PRO A 6 -5.82 -35.44 -7.89
N ALA A 7 -7.09 -35.14 -7.60
CA ALA A 7 -7.73 -33.99 -8.22
C ALA A 7 -7.26 -32.61 -7.77
N PHE A 8 -6.86 -32.41 -6.50
CA PHE A 8 -6.50 -31.09 -5.98
C PHE A 8 -5.03 -30.73 -6.19
N GLU A 9 -4.11 -31.69 -6.09
CA GLU A 9 -2.69 -31.46 -6.38
C GLU A 9 -2.46 -31.18 -7.87
N ASP A 10 -3.13 -31.91 -8.76
CA ASP A 10 -3.04 -31.75 -10.21
C ASP A 10 -3.59 -30.38 -10.67
N VAL A 11 -4.66 -29.85 -10.07
CA VAL A 11 -5.20 -28.50 -10.37
C VAL A 11 -4.22 -27.41 -9.96
N ASN A 12 -3.62 -27.51 -8.78
CA ASN A 12 -2.65 -26.52 -8.30
C ASN A 12 -1.36 -26.54 -9.13
N GLU A 13 -0.91 -27.71 -9.54
CA GLU A 13 0.31 -27.85 -10.35
C GLU A 13 0.09 -27.29 -11.76
N ARG A 14 -1.03 -27.57 -12.40
CA ARG A 14 -1.42 -26.97 -13.67
C ARG A 14 -1.55 -25.45 -13.60
N ALA A 15 -2.19 -24.93 -12.57
CA ALA A 15 -2.29 -23.48 -12.36
C ALA A 15 -0.93 -22.80 -12.23
N ARG A 16 0.04 -23.47 -11.53
CA ARG A 16 1.42 -22.99 -11.42
C ARG A 16 2.17 -23.01 -12.76
N GLU A 17 1.99 -24.07 -13.55
CA GLU A 17 2.59 -24.17 -14.87
C GLU A 17 2.02 -23.15 -15.84
N ASP A 18 0.68 -23.00 -15.85
CA ASP A 18 0.01 -21.97 -16.64
C ASP A 18 0.49 -20.58 -16.25
N TRP A 19 0.58 -20.27 -14.95
CA TRP A 19 1.12 -18.99 -14.49
C TRP A 19 2.56 -18.76 -14.94
N LYS A 20 3.43 -19.79 -14.90
CA LYS A 20 4.80 -19.70 -15.41
C LYS A 20 4.87 -19.47 -16.91
N ARG A 21 3.99 -20.12 -17.67
CA ARG A 21 3.94 -20.02 -19.14
C ARG A 21 3.42 -18.66 -19.58
N ASP A 22 2.40 -18.15 -18.91
CA ASP A 22 1.65 -16.97 -19.35
C ASP A 22 2.22 -15.65 -18.78
N THR A 23 3.18 -15.72 -17.84
CA THR A 23 3.77 -14.55 -17.21
C THR A 23 5.31 -14.60 -17.18
N SER A 24 5.95 -13.42 -17.26
CA SER A 24 7.38 -13.32 -17.09
C SER A 24 7.79 -13.47 -15.60
N PRO A 25 9.05 -13.85 -15.32
CA PRO A 25 9.56 -13.84 -13.95
C PRO A 25 9.43 -12.47 -13.27
N PHE A 26 9.57 -11.38 -14.00
CA PHE A 26 9.35 -10.02 -13.48
C PHE A 26 7.91 -9.80 -13.04
N ASP A 27 6.93 -10.18 -13.88
CA ASP A 27 5.52 -10.02 -13.56
C ASP A 27 5.12 -10.84 -12.33
N ARG A 28 5.67 -12.05 -12.19
CA ARG A 28 5.43 -12.89 -11.02
C ARG A 28 6.00 -12.28 -9.74
N VAL A 29 7.25 -11.81 -9.77
CA VAL A 29 7.87 -11.11 -8.63
C VAL A 29 7.05 -9.85 -8.28
N ARG A 30 6.67 -9.04 -9.28
CA ARG A 30 5.83 -7.86 -9.07
C ARG A 30 4.48 -8.23 -8.47
N SER A 31 3.85 -9.31 -8.94
CA SER A 31 2.57 -9.80 -8.42
C SER A 31 2.67 -10.22 -6.95
N VAL A 32 3.73 -10.94 -6.57
CA VAL A 32 4.01 -11.28 -5.16
C VAL A 32 4.16 -10.01 -4.32
N MET A 33 4.98 -9.06 -4.80
CA MET A 33 5.23 -7.81 -4.08
C MET A 33 4.01 -6.90 -3.98
N ARG A 34 3.04 -7.01 -4.87
CA ARG A 34 1.79 -6.22 -4.82
C ARG A 34 1.03 -6.41 -3.51
N THR A 35 1.07 -7.60 -2.92
CA THR A 35 0.39 -7.95 -1.67
C THR A 35 1.34 -8.16 -0.50
N ALA A 36 2.61 -7.78 -0.65
CA ALA A 36 3.65 -7.91 0.38
C ALA A 36 3.62 -6.74 1.35
N TYR A 37 2.64 -6.71 2.24
CA TYR A 37 2.52 -5.69 3.30
C TYR A 37 3.52 -5.92 4.44
N GLU A 38 3.94 -7.16 4.65
CA GLU A 38 5.00 -7.54 5.58
C GLU A 38 6.32 -7.77 4.85
N PRO A 39 7.46 -7.47 5.50
CA PRO A 39 8.77 -7.68 4.89
C PRO A 39 9.03 -9.17 4.61
N MET A 40 9.50 -9.50 3.41
CA MET A 40 9.85 -10.84 2.97
C MET A 40 11.28 -10.91 2.45
N SER A 41 11.95 -12.05 2.65
CA SER A 41 13.27 -12.31 2.06
C SER A 41 13.18 -12.55 0.54
N ALA A 42 14.29 -12.34 -0.17
CA ALA A 42 14.34 -12.65 -1.60
C ALA A 42 14.09 -14.15 -1.88
N ALA A 43 14.48 -15.04 -0.97
CA ALA A 43 14.21 -16.48 -1.08
C ALA A 43 12.70 -16.76 -0.99
N THR A 44 11.99 -16.14 -0.04
CA THR A 44 10.54 -16.26 0.10
C THR A 44 9.81 -15.71 -1.14
N VAL A 45 10.27 -14.57 -1.67
CA VAL A 45 9.71 -14.01 -2.90
C VAL A 45 9.95 -14.93 -4.09
N ALA A 46 11.14 -15.53 -4.20
CA ALA A 46 11.49 -16.46 -5.27
C ALA A 46 10.60 -17.69 -5.28
N GLU A 47 10.37 -18.28 -4.11
CA GLU A 47 9.48 -19.43 -3.92
C GLU A 47 8.05 -19.09 -4.38
N LYS A 48 7.49 -17.99 -3.88
CA LYS A 48 6.15 -17.52 -4.23
C LYS A 48 6.01 -17.15 -5.71
N ALA A 49 7.05 -16.55 -6.31
CA ALA A 49 7.08 -16.16 -7.71
C ALA A 49 7.50 -17.29 -8.67
N LEU A 50 7.71 -18.50 -8.16
CA LEU A 50 8.13 -19.67 -8.93
C LEU A 50 9.36 -19.38 -9.81
N THR A 51 10.39 -18.77 -9.24
CA THR A 51 11.63 -18.41 -9.90
C THR A 51 12.85 -18.69 -9.04
N SER A 52 14.07 -18.52 -9.57
CA SER A 52 15.29 -18.63 -8.76
C SER A 52 15.46 -17.39 -7.86
N GLU A 53 16.13 -17.55 -6.72
CA GLU A 53 16.45 -16.44 -5.83
C GLU A 53 17.30 -15.37 -6.54
N GLN A 54 18.23 -15.76 -7.38
CA GLN A 54 19.03 -14.83 -8.19
C GLN A 54 18.17 -13.98 -9.11
N THR A 55 17.19 -14.60 -9.77
CA THR A 55 16.22 -13.91 -10.63
C THR A 55 15.31 -12.99 -9.82
N ALA A 56 14.81 -13.47 -8.67
CA ALA A 56 14.01 -12.65 -7.77
C ALA A 56 14.79 -11.42 -7.28
N ARG A 57 16.04 -11.57 -6.83
CA ARG A 57 16.91 -10.46 -6.41
C ARG A 57 17.11 -9.42 -7.51
N LYS A 58 17.32 -9.87 -8.76
CA LYS A 58 17.45 -8.97 -9.91
C LYS A 58 16.19 -8.11 -10.10
N HIS A 59 15.01 -8.73 -10.08
CA HIS A 59 13.75 -8.03 -10.29
C HIS A 59 13.35 -7.19 -9.07
N LEU A 60 13.61 -7.66 -7.86
CA LEU A 60 13.40 -6.88 -6.63
C LEU A 60 14.22 -5.59 -6.64
N ARG A 61 15.49 -5.64 -7.04
CA ARG A 61 16.34 -4.45 -7.19
C ARG A 61 15.73 -3.44 -8.16
N SER A 62 15.29 -3.90 -9.33
CA SER A 62 14.60 -3.03 -10.28
C SER A 62 13.31 -2.42 -9.70
N LEU A 63 12.52 -3.18 -8.96
CA LEU A 63 11.31 -2.66 -8.30
C LEU A 63 11.62 -1.66 -7.19
N VAL A 64 12.77 -1.80 -6.49
CA VAL A 64 13.27 -0.82 -5.52
C VAL A 64 13.70 0.46 -6.22
N GLU A 65 14.49 0.36 -7.30
CA GLU A 65 14.93 1.51 -8.10
C GLU A 65 13.75 2.34 -8.63
N HIS A 66 12.62 1.68 -8.94
CA HIS A 66 11.39 2.36 -9.38
C HIS A 66 10.44 2.75 -8.22
N GLY A 67 10.85 2.58 -6.97
CA GLY A 67 10.06 2.98 -5.80
C GLY A 67 8.81 2.12 -5.54
N TYR A 68 8.64 0.99 -6.24
CA TYR A 68 7.50 0.08 -6.04
C TYR A 68 7.67 -0.78 -4.79
N VAL A 69 8.89 -1.17 -4.48
CA VAL A 69 9.31 -1.97 -3.33
C VAL A 69 10.25 -1.15 -2.46
N ALA A 70 10.18 -1.32 -1.16
CA ALA A 70 11.13 -0.78 -0.19
C ALA A 70 11.97 -1.92 0.40
N GLU A 71 13.25 -1.64 0.63
CA GLU A 71 14.16 -2.49 1.37
C GLU A 71 14.14 -2.14 2.85
N THR A 72 14.24 -3.15 3.71
CA THR A 72 14.43 -2.97 5.14
C THR A 72 15.45 -3.99 5.65
N ALA A 73 16.19 -3.63 6.68
CA ALA A 73 17.09 -4.56 7.35
C ALA A 73 16.29 -5.57 8.17
N SER A 74 16.70 -6.84 8.16
CA SER A 74 16.14 -7.82 9.06
C SER A 74 16.61 -7.54 10.50
N PRO A 75 15.71 -7.49 11.50
CA PRO A 75 16.09 -7.28 12.90
C PRO A 75 16.99 -8.42 13.44
N ASP A 76 16.78 -9.64 12.93
CA ASP A 76 17.40 -10.86 13.46
C ASP A 76 18.42 -11.51 12.52
N SER A 77 18.67 -10.94 11.35
CA SER A 77 19.57 -11.51 10.35
C SER A 77 20.32 -10.45 9.55
N THR A 78 21.43 -10.83 8.93
CA THR A 78 22.24 -9.98 8.04
C THR A 78 21.62 -9.82 6.64
N GLY A 79 20.35 -10.18 6.46
CA GLY A 79 19.67 -10.18 5.17
C GLY A 79 18.83 -8.92 4.91
N THR A 80 18.65 -8.62 3.63
CA THR A 80 17.70 -7.60 3.17
C THR A 80 16.30 -8.20 3.04
N LEU A 81 15.31 -7.50 3.58
CA LEU A 81 13.90 -7.82 3.42
C LEU A 81 13.25 -6.81 2.47
N TYR A 82 12.21 -7.24 1.78
CA TYR A 82 11.49 -6.49 0.77
C TYR A 82 10.02 -6.44 1.10
N GLN A 83 9.41 -5.26 0.98
CA GLN A 83 7.97 -5.07 1.17
C GLN A 83 7.42 -4.08 0.14
N ARG A 84 6.12 -4.06 -0.03
CA ARG A 84 5.48 -3.01 -0.84
C ARG A 84 5.82 -1.63 -0.27
N SER A 85 6.25 -0.69 -1.12
CA SER A 85 6.57 0.65 -0.66
C SER A 85 5.30 1.41 -0.24
N LYS A 86 5.39 2.20 0.82
CA LYS A 86 4.29 3.03 1.30
C LYS A 86 3.90 4.10 0.27
N ASP A 87 4.88 4.63 -0.44
CA ASP A 87 4.67 5.66 -1.46
C ASP A 87 3.90 5.09 -2.65
N SER A 88 4.26 3.88 -3.12
CA SER A 88 3.53 3.25 -4.22
C SER A 88 2.10 2.86 -3.83
N LEU A 89 1.86 2.50 -2.57
CA LEU A 89 0.52 2.26 -2.05
C LEU A 89 -0.29 3.55 -1.98
N ALA A 90 0.33 4.64 -1.52
CA ALA A 90 -0.34 5.94 -1.46
C ALA A 90 -0.74 6.45 -2.85
N LEU A 91 0.16 6.32 -3.84
CA LEU A 91 -0.12 6.69 -5.23
C LEU A 91 -1.23 5.83 -5.86
N GLU A 92 -1.23 4.52 -5.60
CA GLU A 92 -2.28 3.62 -6.09
C GLU A 92 -3.65 3.98 -5.48
N GLN A 93 -3.66 4.26 -4.18
CA GLN A 93 -4.89 4.69 -3.49
C GLN A 93 -5.39 6.06 -3.97
N ALA A 94 -4.46 7.00 -4.18
CA ALA A 94 -4.80 8.33 -4.70
C ALA A 94 -5.42 8.26 -6.10
N ARG A 95 -4.87 7.43 -7.00
CA ARG A 95 -5.46 7.21 -8.33
C ARG A 95 -6.86 6.61 -8.25
N ARG A 96 -7.07 5.62 -7.39
CA ARG A 96 -8.42 5.05 -7.17
C ARG A 96 -9.41 6.11 -6.71
N ILE A 97 -9.01 7.00 -5.80
CA ILE A 97 -9.85 8.11 -5.36
C ILE A 97 -10.24 9.03 -6.53
N LEU A 98 -9.29 9.35 -7.42
CA LEU A 98 -9.56 10.18 -8.60
C LEU A 98 -10.43 9.49 -9.64
N ASP A 99 -10.38 8.16 -9.75
CA ASP A 99 -11.27 7.38 -10.63
C ASP A 99 -12.72 7.35 -10.12
N GLU A 100 -12.92 7.48 -8.80
CA GLU A 100 -14.22 7.35 -8.14
C GLU A 100 -14.85 8.70 -7.75
N THR A 101 -14.07 9.80 -7.70
CA THR A 101 -14.49 11.07 -7.12
C THR A 101 -13.94 12.24 -7.93
N ASP A 102 -14.80 13.21 -8.27
CA ASP A 102 -14.37 14.45 -8.89
C ASP A 102 -13.58 15.35 -7.93
N THR A 103 -12.77 16.25 -8.48
CA THR A 103 -11.85 17.11 -7.74
C THR A 103 -12.58 18.10 -6.80
N GLU A 104 -13.78 18.58 -7.15
CA GLU A 104 -14.55 19.50 -6.32
C GLU A 104 -15.08 18.80 -5.07
N THR A 105 -15.70 17.64 -5.26
CA THR A 105 -16.16 16.77 -4.16
C THR A 105 -14.99 16.35 -3.25
N LEU A 106 -13.86 16.00 -3.87
CA LEU A 106 -12.66 15.61 -3.12
C LEU A 106 -12.11 16.77 -2.27
N SER A 107 -12.08 17.98 -2.83
CA SER A 107 -11.64 19.19 -2.11
C SER A 107 -12.54 19.49 -0.91
N THR A 108 -13.85 19.35 -1.06
CA THR A 108 -14.80 19.51 0.04
C THR A 108 -14.54 18.48 1.16
N ARG A 109 -14.38 17.21 0.80
CA ARG A 109 -14.07 16.15 1.77
C ARG A 109 -12.74 16.36 2.50
N VAL A 110 -11.73 16.90 1.83
CA VAL A 110 -10.45 17.26 2.47
C VAL A 110 -10.66 18.32 3.55
N LEU A 111 -11.49 19.35 3.28
CA LEU A 111 -11.81 20.38 4.26
C LEU A 111 -12.57 19.81 5.47
N GLU A 112 -13.56 18.95 5.22
CA GLU A 112 -14.32 18.26 6.27
C GLU A 112 -13.41 17.39 7.16
N MET A 113 -12.55 16.57 6.55
CA MET A 113 -11.60 15.73 7.31
C MET A 113 -10.59 16.57 8.12
N ARG A 114 -10.13 17.70 7.60
CA ARG A 114 -9.24 18.60 8.35
C ARG A 114 -9.93 19.19 9.57
N GLU A 115 -11.20 19.57 9.44
CA GLU A 115 -11.98 20.08 10.55
C GLU A 115 -12.22 18.99 11.61
N GLU A 116 -12.59 17.79 11.20
CA GLU A 116 -12.74 16.64 12.09
C GLU A 116 -11.44 16.34 12.86
N LEU A 117 -10.29 16.36 12.18
CA LEU A 117 -8.99 16.16 12.83
C LEU A 117 -8.64 17.28 13.83
N ARG A 118 -9.05 18.51 13.53
CA ARG A 118 -8.90 19.63 14.44
C ARG A 118 -9.77 19.43 15.70
N GLU A 119 -11.02 18.99 15.53
CA GLU A 119 -11.93 18.69 16.65
C GLU A 119 -11.38 17.59 17.57
N TYR A 120 -10.80 16.51 17.02
CA TYR A 120 -10.10 15.50 17.82
C TYR A 120 -8.91 16.11 18.58
N GLY A 121 -8.12 16.94 17.93
CA GLY A 121 -6.98 17.63 18.56
C GLY A 121 -7.41 18.48 19.75
N ASP A 122 -8.43 19.30 19.58
CA ASP A 122 -8.99 20.17 20.60
C ASP A 122 -9.61 19.37 21.76
N ARG A 123 -10.38 18.32 21.43
CA ARG A 123 -11.06 17.46 22.42
C ARG A 123 -10.08 16.70 23.31
N PHE A 124 -8.98 16.19 22.77
CA PHE A 124 -8.05 15.34 23.52
C PHE A 124 -6.74 16.05 23.88
N GLY A 125 -6.58 17.34 23.53
CA GLY A 125 -5.39 18.11 23.82
C GLY A 125 -4.11 17.53 23.20
N ALA A 126 -4.21 16.92 22.01
CA ALA A 126 -3.14 16.20 21.37
C ALA A 126 -3.09 16.51 19.86
N ASN A 127 -1.89 16.56 19.30
CA ASN A 127 -1.71 16.84 17.85
C ASN A 127 -1.89 15.61 16.94
N SER A 128 -1.98 14.44 17.54
CA SER A 128 -2.14 13.19 16.79
C SER A 128 -2.66 12.06 17.68
N PRO A 129 -3.26 10.99 17.09
CA PRO A 129 -3.68 9.81 17.84
C PRO A 129 -2.55 9.19 18.68
N ASP A 130 -1.31 9.20 18.16
CA ASP A 130 -0.16 8.65 18.86
C ASP A 130 0.32 9.55 20.01
N ASP A 131 0.13 10.87 19.89
CA ASP A 131 0.33 11.82 20.99
C ASP A 131 -0.71 11.60 22.08
N ALA A 132 -1.97 11.43 21.73
CA ALA A 132 -3.05 11.15 22.69
C ALA A 132 -2.76 9.87 23.49
N VAL A 133 -2.31 8.81 22.82
CA VAL A 133 -1.91 7.56 23.50
C VAL A 133 -0.70 7.79 24.42
N ARG A 134 0.32 8.52 23.98
CA ARG A 134 1.52 8.83 24.79
C ARG A 134 1.20 9.67 26.00
N SER A 135 0.32 10.66 25.86
CA SER A 135 -0.12 11.53 26.96
C SER A 135 -1.15 10.86 27.87
N ARG A 136 -1.55 9.60 27.58
CA ARG A 136 -2.59 8.87 28.32
C ARG A 136 -3.91 9.63 28.35
N ALA A 137 -4.27 10.28 27.25
CA ALA A 137 -5.58 10.90 27.11
C ALA A 137 -6.68 9.84 27.29
N ASP A 138 -7.77 10.24 27.95
CA ASP A 138 -8.94 9.39 28.10
C ASP A 138 -9.71 9.35 26.78
N ILE A 139 -9.31 8.40 25.93
CA ILE A 139 -9.88 8.17 24.61
C ILE A 139 -10.24 6.69 24.45
N ASP A 140 -11.48 6.43 24.08
CA ASP A 140 -11.92 5.06 23.81
C ASP A 140 -11.29 4.51 22.51
N PRO A 141 -11.16 3.17 22.41
CA PRO A 141 -10.50 2.54 21.24
C PRO A 141 -11.19 2.81 19.90
N GLU A 142 -12.49 2.99 19.86
CA GLU A 142 -13.28 3.24 18.66
C GLU A 142 -12.96 4.64 18.12
N THR A 143 -13.07 5.67 18.96
CA THR A 143 -12.69 7.05 18.62
C THR A 143 -11.22 7.16 18.19
N LEU A 144 -10.32 6.43 18.87
CA LEU A 144 -8.91 6.40 18.47
C LEU A 144 -8.71 5.79 17.08
N LEU A 145 -9.46 4.74 16.75
CA LEU A 145 -9.43 4.10 15.43
C LEU A 145 -10.01 5.02 14.35
N GLU A 146 -11.12 5.71 14.64
CA GLU A 146 -11.71 6.70 13.75
C GLU A 146 -10.71 7.83 13.44
N TRP A 147 -10.11 8.43 14.45
CA TRP A 147 -9.12 9.48 14.30
C TRP A 147 -7.93 9.03 13.42
N ARG A 148 -7.41 7.82 13.65
CA ARG A 148 -6.35 7.24 12.80
C ARG A 148 -6.80 7.03 11.37
N THR A 149 -8.04 6.61 11.18
CA THR A 149 -8.62 6.36 9.86
C THR A 149 -8.82 7.66 9.10
N THR A 150 -9.41 8.68 9.71
CA THR A 150 -9.61 10.02 9.10
C THR A 150 -8.27 10.64 8.73
N ARG A 151 -7.26 10.57 9.61
CA ARG A 151 -5.91 11.06 9.31
C ARG A 151 -5.27 10.36 8.11
N ARG A 152 -5.40 9.05 8.00
CA ARG A 152 -4.89 8.26 6.87
C ARG A 152 -5.65 8.62 5.59
N ASN A 153 -6.97 8.72 5.65
CA ASN A 153 -7.80 9.05 4.50
C ASN A 153 -7.50 10.46 3.99
N LEU A 154 -7.30 11.43 4.90
CA LEU A 154 -6.88 12.78 4.54
C LEU A 154 -5.55 12.75 3.77
N ALA A 155 -4.55 12.02 4.24
CA ALA A 155 -3.26 11.93 3.56
C ALA A 155 -3.40 11.39 2.12
N PHE A 156 -4.25 10.37 1.90
CA PHE A 156 -4.51 9.85 0.55
C PHE A 156 -5.27 10.84 -0.33
N ALA A 157 -6.25 11.54 0.23
CA ALA A 157 -7.01 12.56 -0.48
C ALA A 157 -6.14 13.76 -0.90
N GLU A 158 -5.21 14.19 -0.05
CA GLU A 158 -4.24 15.24 -0.36
C GLU A 158 -3.28 14.83 -1.49
N VAL A 159 -2.80 13.58 -1.48
CA VAL A 159 -1.99 13.05 -2.59
C VAL A 159 -2.81 13.00 -3.88
N ALA A 160 -4.08 12.61 -3.83
CA ALA A 160 -4.97 12.59 -4.97
C ALA A 160 -5.18 14.00 -5.56
N LEU A 161 -5.43 15.01 -4.73
CA LEU A 161 -5.53 16.40 -5.18
C LEU A 161 -4.23 16.90 -5.82
N ALA A 162 -3.07 16.56 -5.23
CA ALA A 162 -1.78 16.93 -5.80
C ALA A 162 -1.55 16.28 -7.17
N LEU A 163 -1.92 15.00 -7.36
CA LEU A 163 -1.86 14.33 -8.66
C LEU A 163 -2.79 14.97 -9.68
N SER A 164 -4.03 15.27 -9.32
CA SER A 164 -5.00 15.96 -10.18
C SER A 164 -4.48 17.31 -10.67
N ALA A 165 -3.82 18.07 -9.80
CA ALA A 165 -3.24 19.38 -10.16
C ALA A 165 -2.07 19.23 -11.16
N VAL A 166 -1.30 18.15 -11.10
CA VAL A 166 -0.23 17.87 -12.06
C VAL A 166 -0.79 17.46 -13.43
N GLU A 167 -1.87 16.67 -13.44
CA GLU A 167 -2.50 16.19 -14.67
C GLU A 167 -3.31 17.30 -15.37
N ASN A 168 -3.86 18.25 -14.62
CA ASN A 168 -4.66 19.37 -15.12
C ASN A 168 -4.10 20.73 -14.68
N PRO A 169 -2.94 21.18 -15.20
CA PRO A 169 -2.27 22.40 -14.75
C PRO A 169 -3.04 23.70 -15.08
N THR A 170 -4.09 23.64 -15.88
CA THR A 170 -4.87 24.81 -16.33
C THR A 170 -6.05 25.18 -15.43
N GLY A 171 -6.31 24.45 -14.35
CA GLY A 171 -7.44 24.72 -13.42
C GLY A 171 -7.23 25.90 -12.46
N GLY A 172 -6.12 26.65 -12.54
CA GLY A 172 -5.77 27.71 -11.58
C GLY A 172 -5.66 29.13 -12.14
N ALA A 173 -6.05 29.41 -13.37
CA ALA A 173 -5.79 30.71 -14.01
C ALA A 173 -7.06 31.40 -14.56
N GLU A 174 -8.19 31.34 -13.87
CA GLU A 174 -9.32 32.26 -14.11
C GLU A 174 -9.93 32.75 -12.79
N ALA A 175 -9.21 33.66 -12.15
CA ALA A 175 -9.80 34.58 -11.19
C ALA A 175 -8.98 35.87 -11.20
N VAL A 176 -9.31 36.76 -12.14
CA VAL A 176 -9.06 38.19 -12.02
C VAL A 176 -10.42 38.87 -12.10
#